data_4c7aa07eb75c2b8af84d66e5b6de4d15
#
_entry.id   4c7aa07eb75c2b8af84d66e5b6de4d15
#
_cell.length_a   1.000
_cell.length_b   1.000
_cell.length_c   1.000
_cell.angle_alpha   90.00
_cell.angle_beta   90.00
_cell.angle_gamma   90.00
#
_symmetry.space_group_name_H-M   'P 1'
#
loop_
_entity.id
_entity.type
_entity.pdbx_description
1 polymer ?
#
loop_
_entity_poly.entity_id
_entity_poly.type
_entity_poly.pdbx_seq_one_letter_code
_entity_poly.pdbx_strand_id
1 'polypeptide(L)'
;MTRLKIAQKLFFLALLPLLLTACSQSGPTIGDVSLVQNPNPTVPLAAVLSLSTDQSVSLTINIDDGDRQWTIAPSSELSTEFEVPVIGMRAARSHTITATVTNAGGRSTTSAAMTLDTPAMPDIFPIPKVTVHNPDAMEPGVTLFNVNGRWDAEGNAVPAIFAPAVIVNDLGEVIWYYLPADHKIHDVRRMPNGNFIYEIWPGTGGMVEIDVLGNILRRWHFTGTATGVAEGSIPVETGSFHHDFTSLPNGNIL
;
A
#
# COMPACT_ATOMS: atom_id res chain seq x y z
N MET A 1 -58.30 -74.74 -20.58
CA MET A 1 -57.33 -74.01 -21.36
C MET A 1 -57.61 -72.50 -21.26
N THR A 2 -57.07 -71.82 -20.32
CA THR A 2 -57.40 -70.42 -20.03
C THR A 2 -56.20 -69.54 -20.48
N ARG A 3 -56.39 -68.68 -21.45
CA ARG A 3 -55.37 -67.79 -21.97
C ARG A 3 -55.32 -66.53 -21.11
N LEU A 4 -54.13 -66.27 -20.51
CA LEU A 4 -53.84 -65.09 -19.75
C LEU A 4 -53.44 -63.97 -20.71
N LYS A 5 -54.15 -62.82 -20.72
CA LYS A 5 -53.77 -61.62 -21.48
C LYS A 5 -52.97 -60.73 -20.57
N ILE A 6 -51.68 -60.54 -20.94
CA ILE A 6 -50.80 -59.58 -20.29
C ILE A 6 -50.95 -58.22 -20.98
N ALA A 7 -51.47 -57.23 -20.24
CA ALA A 7 -51.54 -55.84 -20.69
C ALA A 7 -50.23 -55.13 -20.40
N GLN A 8 -49.48 -54.77 -21.45
CA GLN A 8 -48.31 -53.91 -21.37
C GLN A 8 -48.75 -52.45 -21.20
N LYS A 9 -48.43 -51.84 -20.02
CA LYS A 9 -48.59 -50.44 -19.82
C LYS A 9 -47.26 -49.74 -20.28
N LEU A 10 -47.31 -49.02 -21.40
CA LEU A 10 -46.29 -48.13 -21.81
C LEU A 10 -46.24 -46.90 -20.85
N PHE A 11 -45.16 -46.76 -20.11
CA PHE A 11 -44.88 -45.58 -19.32
C PHE A 11 -44.15 -44.60 -20.23
N PHE A 12 -44.83 -43.55 -20.71
CA PHE A 12 -44.23 -42.46 -21.40
C PHE A 12 -43.51 -41.56 -20.35
N LEU A 13 -42.17 -41.68 -20.24
CA LEU A 13 -41.35 -40.79 -19.46
C LEU A 13 -41.14 -39.49 -20.27
N ALA A 14 -41.92 -38.45 -19.96
CA ALA A 14 -41.72 -37.13 -20.55
C ALA A 14 -40.43 -36.53 -19.99
N LEU A 15 -39.36 -36.54 -20.80
CA LEU A 15 -38.10 -35.86 -20.53
C LEU A 15 -38.35 -34.37 -20.74
N LEU A 16 -38.55 -33.64 -19.63
CA LEU A 16 -38.63 -32.17 -19.62
C LEU A 16 -37.21 -31.62 -19.81
N PRO A 17 -36.88 -30.89 -20.89
CA PRO A 17 -35.57 -30.28 -21.02
C PRO A 17 -35.46 -29.15 -19.99
N LEU A 18 -34.59 -29.33 -19.00
CA LEU A 18 -34.19 -28.28 -18.07
C LEU A 18 -33.35 -27.27 -18.87
N LEU A 19 -33.99 -26.22 -19.37
CA LEU A 19 -33.30 -25.06 -19.94
C LEU A 19 -32.53 -24.36 -18.81
N LEU A 20 -31.28 -24.76 -18.61
CA LEU A 20 -30.30 -23.97 -17.85
C LEU A 20 -30.06 -22.69 -18.65
N THR A 21 -30.80 -21.63 -18.34
CA THR A 21 -30.45 -20.30 -18.72
C THR A 21 -29.16 -19.97 -17.97
N ALA A 22 -28.01 -20.25 -18.59
CA ALA A 22 -26.75 -19.68 -18.15
C ALA A 22 -26.91 -18.17 -18.28
N CYS A 23 -27.16 -17.49 -17.16
CA CYS A 23 -26.99 -16.04 -17.07
C CYS A 23 -25.56 -15.77 -17.46
N SER A 24 -25.29 -15.34 -18.69
CA SER A 24 -23.97 -14.86 -19.08
C SER A 24 -23.78 -13.54 -18.38
N GLN A 25 -23.17 -13.59 -17.18
CA GLN A 25 -22.77 -12.35 -16.52
C GLN A 25 -21.85 -11.59 -17.49
N SER A 26 -22.20 -10.37 -17.81
CA SER A 26 -21.33 -9.46 -18.56
C SER A 26 -20.04 -9.22 -17.75
N GLY A 27 -18.93 -8.93 -18.43
CA GLY A 27 -17.72 -8.44 -17.75
C GLY A 27 -18.04 -7.12 -17.02
N PRO A 28 -17.26 -6.76 -16.00
CA PRO A 28 -17.43 -5.48 -15.31
C PRO A 28 -17.12 -4.31 -16.26
N THR A 29 -17.84 -3.21 -16.08
CA THR A 29 -17.55 -1.95 -16.74
C THR A 29 -16.86 -1.01 -15.76
N ILE A 30 -15.75 -0.42 -16.18
CA ILE A 30 -15.08 0.66 -15.45
C ILE A 30 -15.82 1.95 -15.79
N GLY A 31 -16.29 2.66 -14.76
CA GLY A 31 -16.86 3.99 -14.84
C GLY A 31 -15.77 5.07 -14.81
N ASP A 32 -15.83 5.95 -13.81
CA ASP A 32 -14.79 6.94 -13.61
C ASP A 32 -13.50 6.29 -13.10
N VAL A 33 -12.37 6.71 -13.68
CA VAL A 33 -11.03 6.33 -13.23
C VAL A 33 -10.14 7.56 -13.21
N SER A 34 -9.42 7.77 -12.12
CA SER A 34 -8.45 8.85 -12.00
C SER A 34 -7.20 8.39 -11.25
N LEU A 35 -6.06 8.95 -11.63
CA LEU A 35 -4.78 8.76 -10.98
C LEU A 35 -4.20 10.15 -10.68
N VAL A 36 -3.97 10.45 -9.43
CA VAL A 36 -3.42 11.73 -8.99
C VAL A 36 -2.17 11.53 -8.14
N GLN A 37 -1.20 12.42 -8.31
CA GLN A 37 -0.03 12.47 -7.42
C GLN A 37 -0.51 12.60 -5.98
N ASN A 38 0.17 11.92 -5.04
CA ASN A 38 -0.14 12.06 -3.63
C ASN A 38 -0.17 13.55 -3.22
N PRO A 39 -1.29 14.06 -2.68
CA PRO A 39 -1.37 15.46 -2.27
C PRO A 39 -0.48 15.78 -1.06
N ASN A 40 -0.06 14.77 -0.30
CA ASN A 40 0.84 14.95 0.83
C ASN A 40 2.31 14.99 0.34
N PRO A 41 2.97 16.17 0.38
CA PRO A 41 4.32 16.34 -0.16
C PRO A 41 5.40 15.60 0.64
N THR A 42 5.08 15.09 1.83
CA THR A 42 6.03 14.32 2.64
C THR A 42 6.29 12.92 2.08
N VAL A 43 5.40 12.41 1.20
CA VAL A 43 5.54 11.12 0.50
C VAL A 43 5.36 11.34 -1.01
N PRO A 44 6.33 11.92 -1.69
CA PRO A 44 6.17 12.35 -3.08
C PRO A 44 6.26 11.22 -4.12
N LEU A 45 6.73 10.01 -3.73
CA LEU A 45 6.80 8.85 -4.62
C LEU A 45 5.54 7.97 -4.54
N ALA A 46 4.40 8.56 -4.20
CA ALA A 46 3.12 7.88 -4.14
C ALA A 46 2.05 8.61 -4.96
N ALA A 47 1.00 7.90 -5.29
CA ALA A 47 -0.20 8.43 -5.95
C ALA A 47 -1.45 7.80 -5.33
N VAL A 48 -2.61 8.34 -5.71
CA VAL A 48 -3.91 7.77 -5.37
C VAL A 48 -4.64 7.44 -6.66
N LEU A 49 -5.07 6.19 -6.78
CA LEU A 49 -5.94 5.73 -7.85
C LEU A 49 -7.36 5.64 -7.29
N SER A 50 -8.30 6.36 -7.94
CA SER A 50 -9.72 6.26 -7.65
C SER A 50 -10.43 5.63 -8.84
N LEU A 51 -11.36 4.71 -8.59
CA LEU A 51 -12.02 3.92 -9.61
C LEU A 51 -13.43 3.53 -9.17
N SER A 52 -14.40 3.63 -10.09
CA SER A 52 -15.76 3.09 -9.91
C SER A 52 -16.09 2.00 -10.93
N THR A 53 -17.00 1.09 -10.58
CA THR A 53 -17.46 0.00 -11.44
C THR A 53 -18.97 -0.23 -11.31
N ASP A 54 -19.58 -0.80 -12.36
CA ASP A 54 -21.02 -1.11 -12.43
C ASP A 54 -21.42 -2.33 -11.57
N GLN A 55 -20.46 -3.11 -11.10
CA GLN A 55 -20.69 -4.30 -10.28
C GLN A 55 -19.51 -4.51 -9.32
N SER A 56 -19.72 -5.29 -8.25
CA SER A 56 -18.66 -5.60 -7.28
C SER A 56 -17.54 -6.42 -7.91
N VAL A 57 -16.32 -5.96 -7.77
CA VAL A 57 -15.10 -6.52 -8.37
C VAL A 57 -13.95 -6.55 -7.37
N SER A 58 -12.94 -7.39 -7.63
CA SER A 58 -11.60 -7.22 -7.07
C SER A 58 -10.77 -6.34 -8.01
N LEU A 59 -9.80 -5.61 -7.44
CA LEU A 59 -8.91 -4.71 -8.17
C LEU A 59 -7.47 -5.23 -8.12
N THR A 60 -6.79 -5.16 -9.26
CA THR A 60 -5.34 -5.31 -9.38
C THR A 60 -4.79 -4.11 -10.15
N ILE A 61 -3.79 -3.44 -9.59
CA ILE A 61 -3.10 -2.33 -10.23
C ILE A 61 -1.77 -2.85 -10.77
N ASN A 62 -1.51 -2.64 -12.05
CA ASN A 62 -0.26 -3.00 -12.69
C ASN A 62 0.52 -1.71 -12.97
N ILE A 63 1.79 -1.70 -12.59
CA ILE A 63 2.69 -0.55 -12.74
C ILE A 63 3.91 -1.01 -13.53
N ASP A 64 4.34 -0.18 -14.48
CA ASP A 64 5.50 -0.38 -15.34
C ASP A 64 6.28 0.93 -15.45
N ASP A 65 7.57 0.93 -15.12
CA ASP A 65 8.45 2.10 -15.24
C ASP A 65 9.48 1.96 -16.38
N GLY A 66 9.24 1.00 -17.28
CA GLY A 66 10.10 0.70 -18.41
C GLY A 66 11.22 -0.29 -18.12
N ASP A 67 11.70 -0.35 -16.87
CA ASP A 67 12.74 -1.31 -16.44
C ASP A 67 12.15 -2.42 -15.55
N ARG A 68 11.09 -2.11 -14.80
CA ARG A 68 10.45 -3.01 -13.83
C ARG A 68 8.95 -2.94 -13.92
N GLN A 69 8.34 -4.08 -13.60
CA GLN A 69 6.89 -4.22 -13.49
C GLN A 69 6.53 -4.85 -12.15
N TRP A 70 5.49 -4.35 -11.52
CA TRP A 70 4.93 -4.94 -10.30
C TRP A 70 3.43 -4.71 -10.22
N THR A 71 2.80 -5.40 -9.29
CA THR A 71 1.36 -5.32 -9.09
C THR A 71 1.03 -4.98 -7.65
N ILE A 72 -0.06 -4.25 -7.46
CA ILE A 72 -0.70 -4.02 -6.17
C ILE A 72 -2.09 -4.65 -6.23
N ALA A 73 -2.38 -5.53 -5.26
CA ALA A 73 -3.70 -6.10 -5.04
C ALA A 73 -4.20 -5.65 -3.66
N PRO A 74 -4.92 -4.53 -3.57
CA PRO A 74 -5.19 -3.88 -2.28
C PRO A 74 -6.09 -4.70 -1.36
N SER A 75 -7.04 -5.45 -1.90
CA SER A 75 -7.96 -6.28 -1.12
C SER A 75 -8.50 -7.44 -1.96
N SER A 76 -8.83 -8.53 -1.29
CA SER A 76 -9.64 -9.62 -1.87
C SER A 76 -11.15 -9.36 -1.74
N GLU A 77 -11.56 -8.35 -0.99
CA GLU A 77 -12.96 -7.96 -0.88
C GLU A 77 -13.44 -7.30 -2.16
N LEU A 78 -14.68 -7.68 -2.57
CA LEU A 78 -15.30 -7.11 -3.74
C LEU A 78 -15.93 -5.76 -3.41
N SER A 79 -15.66 -4.74 -4.24
CA SER A 79 -16.22 -3.40 -4.10
C SER A 79 -16.65 -2.85 -5.46
N THR A 80 -17.45 -1.79 -5.45
CA THR A 80 -17.79 -0.98 -6.62
C THR A 80 -17.02 0.34 -6.66
N GLU A 81 -16.40 0.73 -5.53
CA GLU A 81 -15.65 1.97 -5.38
C GLU A 81 -14.29 1.67 -4.76
N PHE A 82 -13.26 2.30 -5.29
CA PHE A 82 -11.89 2.14 -4.84
C PHE A 82 -11.21 3.50 -4.73
N GLU A 83 -10.48 3.68 -3.65
CA GLU A 83 -9.48 4.72 -3.45
C GLU A 83 -8.23 4.04 -2.88
N VAL A 84 -7.19 3.89 -3.69
CA VAL A 84 -6.07 3.00 -3.39
C VAL A 84 -4.74 3.74 -3.55
N PRO A 85 -3.85 3.66 -2.53
CA PRO A 85 -2.48 4.12 -2.66
C PRO A 85 -1.72 3.34 -3.75
N VAL A 86 -1.12 4.06 -4.67
CA VAL A 86 -0.15 3.53 -5.65
C VAL A 86 1.24 3.88 -5.16
N ILE A 87 2.02 2.85 -4.82
CA ILE A 87 3.31 2.95 -4.15
C ILE A 87 4.36 2.05 -4.83
N GLY A 88 5.61 2.15 -4.39
CA GLY A 88 6.71 1.37 -4.96
C GLY A 88 7.37 2.04 -6.17
N MET A 89 7.01 3.29 -6.46
CA MET A 89 7.52 4.04 -7.61
C MET A 89 8.91 4.62 -7.34
N ARG A 90 9.80 4.51 -8.31
CA ARG A 90 11.15 5.08 -8.26
C ARG A 90 11.12 6.57 -8.59
N ALA A 91 12.05 7.33 -8.05
CA ALA A 91 12.17 8.77 -8.32
C ALA A 91 12.65 9.06 -9.75
N ALA A 92 12.27 10.21 -10.29
CA ALA A 92 12.62 10.70 -11.64
C ALA A 92 12.31 9.71 -12.76
N ARG A 93 11.16 9.04 -12.66
CA ARG A 93 10.68 8.04 -13.64
C ARG A 93 9.26 8.35 -14.10
N SER A 94 8.98 7.96 -15.34
CA SER A 94 7.62 7.88 -15.86
C SER A 94 7.07 6.48 -15.63
N HIS A 95 5.90 6.38 -15.02
CA HIS A 95 5.24 5.12 -14.70
C HIS A 95 3.96 4.99 -15.50
N THR A 96 3.78 3.85 -16.16
CA THR A 96 2.53 3.47 -16.81
C THR A 96 1.72 2.61 -15.85
N ILE A 97 0.50 3.04 -15.54
CA ILE A 97 -0.39 2.38 -14.57
C ILE A 97 -1.67 1.95 -15.27
N THR A 98 -2.08 0.69 -15.06
CA THR A 98 -3.38 0.17 -15.48
C THR A 98 -4.10 -0.50 -14.31
N ALA A 99 -5.43 -0.37 -14.28
CA ALA A 99 -6.29 -1.01 -13.30
C ALA A 99 -7.05 -2.18 -13.97
N THR A 100 -6.89 -3.38 -13.46
CA THR A 100 -7.65 -4.56 -13.90
C THR A 100 -8.67 -4.91 -12.82
N VAL A 101 -9.93 -4.91 -13.18
CA VAL A 101 -11.05 -5.26 -12.30
C VAL A 101 -11.62 -6.62 -12.71
N THR A 102 -11.90 -7.47 -11.71
CA THR A 102 -12.38 -8.85 -11.95
C THR A 102 -13.60 -9.11 -11.08
N ASN A 103 -14.71 -9.51 -11.70
CA ASN A 103 -15.93 -9.86 -10.97
C ASN A 103 -15.89 -11.28 -10.37
N ALA A 104 -16.86 -11.61 -9.53
CA ALA A 104 -16.97 -12.95 -8.90
C ALA A 104 -17.06 -14.10 -9.91
N GLY A 105 -17.47 -13.84 -11.15
CA GLY A 105 -17.50 -14.82 -12.26
C GLY A 105 -16.16 -14.99 -12.97
N GLY A 106 -15.10 -14.32 -12.53
CA GLY A 106 -13.75 -14.38 -13.10
C GLY A 106 -13.59 -13.59 -14.42
N ARG A 107 -14.54 -12.73 -14.77
CA ARG A 107 -14.45 -11.87 -15.95
C ARG A 107 -13.75 -10.55 -15.58
N SER A 108 -12.83 -10.13 -16.43
CA SER A 108 -11.99 -8.97 -16.16
C SER A 108 -12.15 -7.89 -17.22
N THR A 109 -11.94 -6.65 -16.81
CA THR A 109 -11.79 -5.47 -17.67
C THR A 109 -10.59 -4.68 -17.18
N THR A 110 -9.80 -4.15 -18.10
CA THR A 110 -8.63 -3.31 -17.79
C THR A 110 -8.87 -1.88 -18.28
N SER A 111 -8.49 -0.91 -17.47
CA SER A 111 -8.58 0.51 -17.82
C SER A 111 -7.65 0.88 -18.99
N ALA A 112 -7.86 2.04 -19.59
CA ALA A 112 -6.82 2.69 -20.38
C ALA A 112 -5.56 2.90 -19.51
N ALA A 113 -4.40 2.91 -20.15
CA ALA A 113 -3.14 3.23 -19.48
C ALA A 113 -3.13 4.70 -19.03
N MET A 114 -2.69 4.91 -17.79
CA MET A 114 -2.48 6.24 -17.19
C MET A 114 -0.97 6.42 -16.98
N THR A 115 -0.49 7.64 -17.10
CA THR A 115 0.93 7.95 -16.88
C THR A 115 1.09 8.84 -15.66
N LEU A 116 2.10 8.56 -14.85
CA LEU A 116 2.50 9.38 -13.71
C LEU A 116 4.02 9.56 -13.72
N ASP A 117 4.47 10.80 -13.67
CA ASP A 117 5.89 11.15 -13.53
C ASP A 117 6.19 11.45 -12.07
N THR A 118 7.13 10.69 -11.48
CA THR A 118 7.58 10.95 -10.11
C THR A 118 8.67 12.01 -10.07
N PRO A 119 8.72 12.87 -9.02
CA PRO A 119 9.77 13.85 -8.88
C PRO A 119 11.15 13.21 -8.64
N ALA A 120 12.20 13.97 -8.87
CA ALA A 120 13.55 13.59 -8.50
C ALA A 120 13.70 13.54 -6.97
N MET A 121 14.64 12.74 -6.49
CA MET A 121 15.06 12.79 -5.08
C MET A 121 15.64 14.16 -4.75
N PRO A 122 15.44 14.66 -3.51
CA PRO A 122 16.14 15.85 -3.05
C PRO A 122 17.68 15.66 -3.13
N ASP A 123 18.42 16.69 -3.54
CA ASP A 123 19.88 16.62 -3.69
C ASP A 123 20.62 16.19 -2.41
N ILE A 124 20.05 16.51 -1.25
CA ILE A 124 20.61 16.15 0.07
C ILE A 124 20.33 14.69 0.47
N PHE A 125 19.57 13.94 -0.35
CA PHE A 125 19.17 12.59 -0.01
C PHE A 125 20.31 11.61 -0.25
N PRO A 126 20.80 10.89 0.78
CA PRO A 126 21.86 9.92 0.58
C PRO A 126 21.34 8.75 -0.27
N ILE A 127 21.97 8.52 -1.41
CA ILE A 127 21.64 7.40 -2.27
C ILE A 127 22.24 6.13 -1.65
N PRO A 128 21.42 5.13 -1.29
CA PRO A 128 21.92 3.86 -0.75
C PRO A 128 22.87 3.19 -1.76
N LYS A 129 24.01 2.70 -1.28
CA LYS A 129 24.95 1.95 -2.08
C LYS A 129 24.91 0.48 -1.70
N VAL A 130 24.47 -0.36 -2.62
CA VAL A 130 24.51 -1.81 -2.46
C VAL A 130 25.94 -2.30 -2.75
N THR A 131 26.58 -2.93 -1.77
CA THR A 131 27.94 -3.48 -1.87
C THR A 131 27.94 -4.99 -2.12
N VAL A 132 26.87 -5.67 -1.70
CA VAL A 132 26.67 -7.11 -1.91
C VAL A 132 25.22 -7.31 -2.35
N HIS A 133 25.02 -8.01 -3.47
CA HIS A 133 23.71 -8.38 -3.97
C HIS A 133 23.73 -9.88 -4.27
N ASN A 134 23.00 -10.66 -3.48
CA ASN A 134 22.88 -12.11 -3.67
C ASN A 134 21.38 -12.49 -3.62
N PRO A 135 20.68 -12.47 -4.76
CA PRO A 135 19.23 -12.72 -4.82
C PRO A 135 18.84 -14.09 -4.24
N ASP A 136 19.69 -15.10 -4.38
CA ASP A 136 19.41 -16.46 -3.91
C ASP A 136 19.44 -16.58 -2.37
N ALA A 137 20.05 -15.62 -1.70
CA ALA A 137 20.17 -15.57 -0.23
C ALA A 137 19.34 -14.43 0.40
N MET A 138 18.64 -13.64 -0.41
CA MET A 138 17.80 -12.55 0.07
C MET A 138 16.36 -13.02 0.24
N GLU A 139 15.72 -12.58 1.32
CA GLU A 139 14.27 -12.72 1.43
C GLU A 139 13.58 -11.77 0.43
N PRO A 140 12.52 -12.24 -0.25
CA PRO A 140 11.73 -11.37 -1.12
C PRO A 140 11.09 -10.23 -0.32
N GLY A 141 11.13 -9.01 -0.84
CA GLY A 141 10.47 -7.88 -0.21
C GLY A 141 11.24 -6.58 -0.34
N VAL A 142 10.98 -5.70 0.62
CA VAL A 142 11.56 -4.36 0.70
C VAL A 142 12.11 -4.11 2.10
N THR A 143 13.07 -3.20 2.21
CA THR A 143 13.66 -2.86 3.51
C THR A 143 13.24 -1.47 3.93
N LEU A 144 12.61 -1.36 5.12
CA LEU A 144 12.25 -0.10 5.78
C LEU A 144 13.32 0.27 6.81
N PHE A 145 13.80 1.50 6.77
CA PHE A 145 14.71 2.07 7.77
C PHE A 145 14.60 3.59 7.80
N ASN A 146 15.11 4.22 8.84
CA ASN A 146 15.29 5.67 8.87
C ASN A 146 16.76 6.04 8.61
N VAL A 147 16.95 7.16 7.92
CA VAL A 147 18.25 7.73 7.68
C VAL A 147 18.49 8.82 8.75
N ASN A 148 19.55 8.69 9.51
CA ASN A 148 19.94 9.70 10.47
C ASN A 148 21.30 10.28 10.06
N GLY A 149 21.29 11.13 9.02
CA GLY A 149 22.49 11.74 8.47
C GLY A 149 22.82 13.09 9.11
N ARG A 150 24.10 13.31 9.38
CA ARG A 150 24.66 14.65 9.66
C ARG A 150 25.39 15.21 8.45
N TRP A 151 25.70 14.34 7.48
CA TRP A 151 26.58 14.63 6.34
C TRP A 151 26.04 13.90 5.11
N ASP A 152 26.08 14.57 3.96
CA ASP A 152 25.82 13.94 2.67
C ASP A 152 27.01 13.06 2.23
N ALA A 153 26.91 12.45 1.03
CA ALA A 153 27.97 11.60 0.49
C ALA A 153 29.28 12.35 0.21
N GLU A 154 29.22 13.65 -0.02
CA GLU A 154 30.33 14.56 -0.29
C GLU A 154 30.94 15.13 1.00
N GLY A 155 30.34 14.84 2.16
CA GLY A 155 30.82 15.33 3.45
C GLY A 155 30.32 16.73 3.83
N ASN A 156 29.28 17.26 3.17
CA ASN A 156 28.65 18.50 3.56
C ASN A 156 27.63 18.26 4.67
N ALA A 157 27.45 19.23 5.56
CA ALA A 157 26.45 19.14 6.61
C ALA A 157 25.03 19.22 6.03
N VAL A 158 24.21 18.19 6.29
CA VAL A 158 22.79 18.22 5.97
C VAL A 158 22.00 18.97 7.05
N PRO A 159 20.79 19.48 6.75
CA PRO A 159 19.95 20.14 7.75
C PRO A 159 19.78 19.29 9.00
N ALA A 160 19.83 19.92 10.16
CA ALA A 160 19.77 19.23 11.45
C ALA A 160 18.49 18.39 11.64
N ILE A 161 17.43 18.69 10.90
CA ILE A 161 16.15 17.96 10.91
C ILE A 161 16.03 16.88 9.84
N PHE A 162 17.05 16.70 8.98
CA PHE A 162 17.01 15.71 7.91
C PHE A 162 17.17 14.29 8.46
N ALA A 163 16.07 13.57 8.57
CA ALA A 163 16.04 12.15 8.95
C ALA A 163 14.77 11.49 8.41
N PRO A 164 14.72 11.16 7.12
CA PRO A 164 13.56 10.49 6.52
C PRO A 164 13.43 9.03 6.95
N ALA A 165 12.21 8.53 6.91
CA ALA A 165 11.97 7.10 6.77
C ALA A 165 12.03 6.73 5.29
N VAL A 166 12.63 5.58 4.97
CA VAL A 166 12.93 5.16 3.60
C VAL A 166 12.58 3.69 3.41
N ILE A 167 12.03 3.37 2.25
CA ILE A 167 11.90 2.00 1.79
C ILE A 167 12.72 1.84 0.51
N VAL A 168 13.57 0.82 0.51
CA VAL A 168 14.33 0.42 -0.67
C VAL A 168 13.92 -0.96 -1.17
N ASN A 169 14.07 -1.18 -2.46
CA ASN A 169 13.91 -2.50 -3.08
C ASN A 169 15.18 -3.35 -2.94
N ASP A 170 15.18 -4.53 -3.55
CA ASP A 170 16.28 -5.48 -3.58
C ASP A 170 17.58 -4.95 -4.21
N LEU A 171 17.49 -3.92 -5.04
CA LEU A 171 18.66 -3.23 -5.64
C LEU A 171 19.11 -1.99 -4.84
N GLY A 172 18.50 -1.71 -3.69
CA GLY A 172 18.78 -0.51 -2.90
C GLY A 172 18.22 0.78 -3.49
N GLU A 173 17.36 0.69 -4.51
CA GLU A 173 16.69 1.87 -5.08
C GLU A 173 15.56 2.33 -4.14
N VAL A 174 15.50 3.63 -3.86
CA VAL A 174 14.44 4.22 -3.04
C VAL A 174 13.12 4.17 -3.84
N ILE A 175 12.13 3.51 -3.25
CA ILE A 175 10.80 3.32 -3.85
C ILE A 175 9.68 3.95 -3.01
N TRP A 176 10.01 4.48 -1.85
CA TRP A 176 9.16 5.25 -0.97
C TRP A 176 10.02 5.99 0.05
N TYR A 177 9.64 7.20 0.40
CA TYR A 177 10.20 7.88 1.56
C TYR A 177 9.16 8.82 2.17
N TYR A 178 9.29 9.04 3.48
CA TYR A 178 8.55 10.03 4.23
C TYR A 178 9.54 11.01 4.85
N LEU A 179 9.43 12.27 4.47
CA LEU A 179 10.31 13.35 4.91
C LEU A 179 9.49 14.48 5.55
N PRO A 180 9.29 14.47 6.88
CA PRO A 180 8.65 15.58 7.58
C PRO A 180 9.52 16.83 7.55
N ALA A 181 8.88 18.01 7.56
CA ALA A 181 9.58 19.28 7.42
C ALA A 181 10.11 19.86 8.74
N ASP A 182 9.58 19.40 9.87
CA ASP A 182 9.71 20.06 11.18
C ASP A 182 10.37 19.20 12.29
N HIS A 183 10.62 17.92 12.01
CA HIS A 183 11.24 17.00 12.98
C HIS A 183 12.01 15.88 12.30
N LYS A 184 12.81 15.15 13.09
CA LYS A 184 13.48 13.91 12.66
C LYS A 184 12.62 12.71 12.99
N ILE A 185 12.74 11.71 12.14
CA ILE A 185 12.25 10.37 12.42
C ILE A 185 13.33 9.59 13.14
N HIS A 186 12.96 9.01 14.26
CA HIS A 186 13.77 8.06 14.99
C HIS A 186 12.98 6.76 15.12
N ASP A 187 13.64 5.63 14.88
CA ASP A 187 13.03 4.28 14.96
C ASP A 187 11.65 4.14 14.29
N VAL A 188 11.66 3.91 12.98
CA VAL A 188 10.44 3.64 12.23
C VAL A 188 10.13 2.15 12.20
N ARG A 189 8.85 1.79 12.42
CA ARG A 189 8.34 0.41 12.33
C ARG A 189 7.08 0.34 11.49
N ARG A 190 6.92 -0.74 10.75
CA ARG A 190 5.65 -1.07 10.09
C ARG A 190 4.75 -1.81 11.07
N MET A 191 3.52 -1.37 11.19
CA MET A 191 2.50 -1.99 12.03
C MET A 191 1.75 -3.12 11.28
N PRO A 192 1.10 -4.06 11.99
CA PRO A 192 0.30 -5.12 11.37
C PRO A 192 -0.85 -4.64 10.49
N ASN A 193 -1.38 -3.44 10.77
CA ASN A 193 -2.43 -2.79 9.96
C ASN A 193 -1.89 -2.14 8.68
N GLY A 194 -0.58 -2.20 8.42
CA GLY A 194 0.08 -1.63 7.25
C GLY A 194 0.59 -0.21 7.43
N ASN A 195 0.20 0.49 8.48
CA ASN A 195 0.67 1.83 8.81
C ASN A 195 2.12 1.81 9.30
N PHE A 196 2.71 2.99 9.40
CA PHE A 196 4.03 3.18 10.00
C PHE A 196 3.89 3.93 11.31
N ILE A 197 4.73 3.58 12.28
CA ILE A 197 4.87 4.29 13.55
C ILE A 197 6.33 4.67 13.72
N TYR A 198 6.59 5.87 14.24
CA TYR A 198 7.94 6.36 14.49
C TYR A 198 7.99 7.29 15.69
N GLU A 199 9.19 7.45 16.25
CA GLU A 199 9.50 8.41 17.30
C GLU A 199 9.92 9.75 16.71
N ILE A 200 9.48 10.86 17.34
CA ILE A 200 9.89 12.22 17.01
C ILE A 200 11.17 12.58 17.78
N TRP A 201 12.18 13.10 17.09
CA TRP A 201 13.44 13.60 17.69
C TRP A 201 13.89 14.92 17.05
N PRO A 202 14.53 15.87 17.79
CA PRO A 202 14.54 16.06 19.24
C PRO A 202 13.27 16.78 19.69
N GLY A 203 13.05 16.88 20.96
CA GLY A 203 12.13 17.87 21.53
C GLY A 203 10.92 17.31 22.23
N THR A 204 9.73 17.53 21.69
CA THR A 204 8.46 17.26 22.40
C THR A 204 8.30 15.82 22.84
N GLY A 205 9.14 14.93 22.36
CA GLY A 205 9.07 13.50 22.61
C GLY A 205 7.68 12.94 22.34
N GLY A 206 7.58 11.99 21.44
CA GLY A 206 6.30 11.41 21.12
C GLY A 206 6.42 10.40 20.01
N MET A 207 5.33 9.74 19.74
CA MET A 207 5.21 8.80 18.64
C MET A 207 4.13 9.28 17.68
N VAL A 208 4.30 8.95 16.41
CA VAL A 208 3.34 9.28 15.36
C VAL A 208 3.05 8.05 14.54
N GLU A 209 1.76 7.78 14.31
CA GLU A 209 1.29 6.80 13.34
C GLU A 209 0.89 7.52 12.07
N ILE A 210 1.40 7.06 10.95
CA ILE A 210 1.05 7.54 9.61
C ILE A 210 0.59 6.37 8.74
N ASP A 211 -0.25 6.68 7.74
CA ASP A 211 -0.52 5.75 6.65
C ASP A 211 0.61 5.78 5.61
N VAL A 212 0.49 4.95 4.58
CA VAL A 212 1.47 4.84 3.50
C VAL A 212 1.56 6.10 2.62
N LEU A 213 0.55 6.98 2.67
CA LEU A 213 0.53 8.29 2.00
C LEU A 213 1.12 9.40 2.87
N GLY A 214 1.53 9.10 4.11
CA GLY A 214 2.10 10.05 5.04
C GLY A 214 1.07 10.86 5.82
N ASN A 215 -0.21 10.51 5.76
CA ASN A 215 -1.25 11.15 6.56
C ASN A 215 -1.10 10.73 8.02
N ILE A 216 -1.11 11.71 8.91
CA ILE A 216 -1.00 11.46 10.34
C ILE A 216 -2.35 10.96 10.86
N LEU A 217 -2.34 9.76 11.42
CA LEU A 217 -3.53 9.09 11.96
C LEU A 217 -3.64 9.27 13.47
N ARG A 218 -2.52 9.18 14.19
CA ARG A 218 -2.45 9.33 15.65
C ARG A 218 -1.13 9.94 16.06
N ARG A 219 -1.16 10.61 17.21
CA ARG A 219 0.03 11.11 17.90
C ARG A 219 -0.06 10.72 19.38
N TRP A 220 1.06 10.39 19.99
CA TRP A 220 1.21 10.17 21.42
C TRP A 220 2.29 11.09 21.97
N HIS A 221 2.12 11.50 23.23
CA HIS A 221 3.14 12.26 23.97
C HIS A 221 3.30 11.70 25.38
N PHE A 222 4.50 11.79 25.93
CA PHE A 222 4.72 11.43 27.32
C PHE A 222 4.46 12.63 28.24
N THR A 223 3.84 12.35 29.40
CA THR A 223 3.35 13.40 30.30
C THR A 223 4.43 14.07 31.12
N GLY A 224 5.63 13.48 31.23
CA GLY A 224 6.69 13.95 32.15
C GLY A 224 7.49 15.15 31.66
N THR A 225 7.67 15.35 30.35
CA THR A 225 8.58 16.36 29.79
C THR A 225 8.06 17.02 28.52
N ALA A 226 6.82 16.73 28.10
CA ALA A 226 6.30 17.22 26.84
C ALA A 226 6.10 18.75 26.85
N THR A 227 6.77 19.42 25.92
CA THR A 227 6.55 20.83 25.60
C THR A 227 6.08 20.95 24.16
N GLY A 228 5.11 21.82 23.89
CA GLY A 228 4.59 21.99 22.51
C GLY A 228 3.81 20.78 22.01
N VAL A 229 3.05 20.15 22.88
CA VAL A 229 2.20 18.98 22.54
C VAL A 229 1.19 19.35 21.47
N ALA A 230 1.12 18.57 20.40
CA ALA A 230 0.16 18.78 19.33
C ALA A 230 -1.28 18.54 19.85
N GLU A 231 -2.23 19.34 19.38
CA GLU A 231 -3.64 19.18 19.71
C GLU A 231 -4.13 17.77 19.30
N GLY A 232 -4.95 17.14 20.16
CA GLY A 232 -5.46 15.78 19.94
C GLY A 232 -4.46 14.65 20.21
N SER A 233 -3.25 14.97 20.68
CA SER A 233 -2.24 13.97 21.02
C SER A 233 -2.62 13.19 22.29
N ILE A 234 -2.45 11.89 22.29
CA ILE A 234 -2.81 10.95 23.36
C ILE A 234 -1.71 10.97 24.43
N PRO A 235 -2.03 11.28 25.70
CA PRO A 235 -1.06 11.24 26.77
C PRO A 235 -0.68 9.81 27.15
N VAL A 236 0.61 9.57 27.41
CA VAL A 236 1.14 8.31 27.94
C VAL A 236 1.96 8.62 29.18
N GLU A 237 1.62 7.96 30.29
CA GLU A 237 2.33 8.11 31.56
C GLU A 237 3.68 7.42 31.55
N THR A 238 4.65 8.05 30.89
CA THR A 238 6.04 7.60 30.86
C THR A 238 6.97 8.80 30.81
N GLY A 239 8.23 8.61 31.17
CA GLY A 239 9.26 9.65 31.11
C GLY A 239 9.87 9.86 29.73
N SER A 240 9.81 8.86 28.86
CA SER A 240 10.29 8.93 27.50
C SER A 240 9.82 7.73 26.69
N PHE A 241 9.77 7.88 25.37
CA PHE A 241 9.87 6.77 24.41
C PHE A 241 11.33 6.71 23.95
N HIS A 242 11.90 5.52 23.82
CA HIS A 242 13.33 5.43 23.56
C HIS A 242 13.74 4.16 22.83
N HIS A 243 14.37 4.33 21.68
CA HIS A 243 15.15 3.38 20.90
C HIS A 243 14.43 2.20 20.25
N ASP A 244 13.34 1.72 20.73
CA ASP A 244 12.58 0.67 20.03
C ASP A 244 11.16 0.59 20.55
N PHE A 245 10.28 0.12 19.72
CA PHE A 245 8.90 -0.20 20.06
C PHE A 245 8.38 -1.33 19.20
N THR A 246 7.46 -2.10 19.72
CA THR A 246 6.81 -3.17 19.00
C THR A 246 5.30 -3.16 19.23
N SER A 247 4.56 -3.46 18.18
CA SER A 247 3.11 -3.65 18.30
C SER A 247 2.79 -5.07 18.74
N LEU A 248 1.92 -5.19 19.74
CA LEU A 248 1.41 -6.46 20.22
C LEU A 248 0.16 -6.88 19.41
N PRO A 249 -0.18 -8.20 19.40
CA PRO A 249 -1.37 -8.69 18.72
C PRO A 249 -2.69 -8.08 19.18
N ASN A 250 -2.75 -7.53 20.41
CA ASN A 250 -3.91 -6.84 20.97
C ASN A 250 -3.97 -5.34 20.58
N GLY A 251 -3.05 -4.86 19.74
CA GLY A 251 -2.97 -3.47 19.31
C GLY A 251 -2.24 -2.52 20.28
N ASN A 252 -1.76 -3.01 21.41
CA ASN A 252 -0.91 -2.22 22.30
C ASN A 252 0.49 -2.07 21.72
N ILE A 253 1.19 -1.03 22.13
CA ILE A 253 2.58 -0.74 21.78
C ILE A 253 3.41 -0.86 23.07
N LEU A 254 4.54 -1.56 22.96
CA LEU A 254 5.56 -1.67 24.02
C LEU A 254 6.78 -0.85 23.62
#